data_646ac938270698ae10cb8b7cd64fb75d
#
_entry.id   646ac938270698ae10cb8b7cd64fb75d
#
_cell.length_a   1.000
_cell.length_b   1.000
_cell.length_c   1.000
_cell.angle_alpha   90.00
_cell.angle_beta   90.00
_cell.angle_gamma   90.00
#
_symmetry.space_group_name_H-M   'P 1'
#
loop_
_entity.id
_entity.type
_entity.pdbx_description
1 polymer ?
#
loop_
_entity_poly.entity_id
_entity_poly.type
_entity_poly.pdbx_seq_one_letter_code
_entity_poly.pdbx_strand_id
1 'polypeptide(L)'
;RATSALPFISEIIEVDGKKYLDGGIAKSIPIDFFEKQNYDKIIVILTRPITYRKKKSTSIQFKLFYKKYPHLIEKLENRYKNYNETVERILELERKGKVFVIRPSEDINVKRLEKDIEKLNHVYNLGIKDGKHIIENLKEYINYKGEQ
;
A
#
# COMPACT_ATOMS: atom_id res chain seq x y z
N ARG A 1 -9.30 -14.97 -0.52
CA ARG A 1 -9.63 -14.71 -1.95
C ARG A 1 -10.07 -13.27 -2.17
N ALA A 2 -10.96 -12.69 -1.33
CA ALA A 2 -11.44 -11.32 -1.51
C ALA A 2 -10.32 -10.27 -1.49
N THR A 3 -9.32 -10.41 -0.63
CA THR A 3 -8.19 -9.47 -0.50
C THR A 3 -7.29 -9.36 -1.74
N SER A 4 -7.40 -10.31 -2.68
CA SER A 4 -6.69 -10.30 -3.97
C SER A 4 -7.62 -10.19 -5.19
N ALA A 5 -8.92 -9.92 -4.95
CA ALA A 5 -9.92 -9.77 -6.01
C ALA A 5 -9.81 -8.37 -6.66
N LEU A 6 -8.98 -8.28 -7.70
CA LEU A 6 -8.68 -7.03 -8.39
C LEU A 6 -9.79 -6.65 -9.39
N PRO A 7 -10.19 -5.37 -9.46
CA PRO A 7 -11.12 -4.89 -10.47
C PRO A 7 -10.66 -5.26 -11.90
N PHE A 8 -11.59 -5.64 -12.75
CA PHE A 8 -11.43 -6.07 -14.15
C PHE A 8 -10.68 -7.40 -14.38
N ILE A 9 -9.99 -7.92 -13.36
CA ILE A 9 -9.21 -9.16 -13.46
C ILE A 9 -9.91 -10.30 -12.76
N SER A 10 -10.55 -10.02 -11.62
CA SER A 10 -11.22 -11.00 -10.79
C SER A 10 -12.72 -10.72 -10.73
N GLU A 11 -13.51 -11.77 -10.53
CA GLU A 11 -14.92 -11.64 -10.15
C GLU A 11 -15.07 -11.02 -8.76
N ILE A 12 -16.22 -10.40 -8.52
CA ILE A 12 -16.62 -9.95 -7.20
C ILE A 12 -16.84 -11.19 -6.32
N ILE A 13 -16.17 -11.26 -5.18
CA ILE A 13 -16.27 -12.39 -4.25
C ILE A 13 -17.47 -12.16 -3.33
N GLU A 14 -18.33 -13.16 -3.21
CA GLU A 14 -19.45 -13.13 -2.29
C GLU A 14 -19.16 -14.00 -1.07
N VAL A 15 -19.37 -13.44 0.13
CA VAL A 15 -19.24 -14.12 1.42
C VAL A 15 -20.42 -13.67 2.28
N ASP A 16 -21.21 -14.60 2.78
CA ASP A 16 -22.37 -14.36 3.63
C ASP A 16 -23.34 -13.30 3.05
N GLY A 17 -23.62 -13.41 1.74
CA GLY A 17 -24.50 -12.49 1.02
C GLY A 17 -23.94 -11.08 0.76
N LYS A 18 -22.69 -10.82 1.15
CA LYS A 18 -21.98 -9.55 0.94
C LYS A 18 -20.93 -9.68 -0.14
N LYS A 19 -20.78 -8.61 -0.93
CA LYS A 19 -19.86 -8.56 -2.07
C LYS A 19 -18.58 -7.84 -1.72
N TYR A 20 -17.44 -8.46 -2.05
CA TYR A 20 -16.11 -7.98 -1.71
C TYR A 20 -15.21 -7.90 -2.93
N LEU A 21 -14.32 -6.93 -2.90
CA LEU A 21 -13.14 -6.79 -3.75
C LEU A 21 -11.93 -6.48 -2.88
N ASP A 22 -10.75 -6.37 -3.51
CA ASP A 22 -9.49 -6.02 -2.84
C ASP A 22 -9.65 -4.74 -1.99
N GLY A 23 -9.29 -4.84 -0.71
CA GLY A 23 -9.38 -3.74 0.25
C GLY A 23 -8.53 -2.52 -0.12
N GLY A 24 -7.46 -2.73 -0.92
CA GLY A 24 -6.63 -1.64 -1.44
C GLY A 24 -7.34 -0.69 -2.42
N ILE A 25 -8.61 -0.98 -2.79
CA ILE A 25 -9.46 -0.05 -3.53
C ILE A 25 -9.94 1.06 -2.61
N ALA A 26 -10.42 0.69 -1.45
CA ALA A 26 -10.95 1.64 -0.46
C ALA A 26 -9.81 2.28 0.35
N LYS A 27 -8.83 1.48 0.82
CA LYS A 27 -7.72 1.90 1.64
C LYS A 27 -6.47 1.10 1.28
N SER A 28 -5.58 1.68 0.49
CA SER A 28 -4.36 0.97 0.03
C SER A 28 -3.37 0.71 1.16
N ILE A 29 -3.27 1.64 2.13
CA ILE A 29 -2.42 1.55 3.31
C ILE A 29 -3.26 2.00 4.51
N PRO A 30 -3.69 1.10 5.41
CA PRO A 30 -4.63 1.41 6.49
C PRO A 30 -3.96 2.02 7.73
N ILE A 31 -3.05 2.97 7.59
CA ILE A 31 -2.25 3.55 8.69
C ILE A 31 -3.12 4.16 9.78
N ASP A 32 -4.20 4.86 9.41
CA ASP A 32 -5.14 5.50 10.33
C ASP A 32 -5.89 4.50 11.22
N PHE A 33 -6.06 3.25 10.79
CA PHE A 33 -6.56 2.18 11.65
C PHE A 33 -5.52 1.84 12.74
N PHE A 34 -4.25 1.66 12.35
CA PHE A 34 -3.20 1.28 13.28
C PHE A 34 -2.85 2.39 14.26
N GLU A 35 -2.90 3.67 13.84
CA GLU A 35 -2.71 4.83 14.74
C GLU A 35 -3.71 4.85 15.91
N LYS A 36 -4.91 4.27 15.72
CA LYS A 36 -5.97 4.22 16.74
C LYS A 36 -5.85 3.04 17.71
N GLN A 37 -4.94 2.12 17.49
CA GLN A 37 -4.85 0.86 18.24
C GLN A 37 -3.86 0.88 19.40
N ASN A 38 -3.27 2.01 19.75
CA ASN A 38 -2.29 2.14 20.85
C ASN A 38 -1.15 1.09 20.80
N TYR A 39 -0.66 0.76 19.61
CA TYR A 39 0.53 -0.07 19.48
C TYR A 39 1.78 0.72 19.87
N ASP A 40 2.69 0.09 20.63
CA ASP A 40 3.95 0.69 21.04
C ASP A 40 4.84 1.06 19.84
N LYS A 41 4.81 0.23 18.80
CA LYS A 41 5.61 0.41 17.59
C LYS A 41 4.79 0.08 16.35
N ILE A 42 4.91 0.90 15.32
CA ILE A 42 4.28 0.68 14.02
C ILE A 42 5.38 0.67 12.95
N ILE A 43 5.48 -0.42 12.22
CA ILE A 43 6.38 -0.56 11.07
C ILE A 43 5.55 -0.57 9.81
N VAL A 44 5.87 0.32 8.89
CA VAL A 44 5.18 0.44 7.59
C VAL A 44 6.12 -0.03 6.49
N ILE A 45 5.74 -1.06 5.75
CA ILE A 45 6.51 -1.56 4.60
C ILE A 45 5.81 -1.09 3.32
N LEU A 46 6.46 -0.19 2.60
CA LEU A 46 5.97 0.33 1.32
C LEU A 46 6.58 -0.46 0.15
N THR A 47 5.78 -0.69 -0.87
CA THR A 47 6.22 -1.35 -2.11
C THR A 47 6.58 -0.37 -3.22
N ARG A 48 6.69 0.92 -2.89
CA ARG A 48 7.07 2.00 -3.81
C ARG A 48 8.02 2.96 -3.12
N PRO A 49 8.96 3.58 -3.86
CA PRO A 49 9.88 4.56 -3.30
C PRO A 49 9.15 5.83 -2.85
N ILE A 50 9.85 6.65 -2.09
CA ILE A 50 9.31 7.88 -1.49
C ILE A 50 8.77 8.88 -2.52
N THR A 51 9.35 8.89 -3.71
CA THR A 51 8.98 9.80 -4.81
C THR A 51 7.71 9.39 -5.54
N TYR A 52 7.29 8.14 -5.39
CA TYR A 52 6.13 7.62 -6.10
C TYR A 52 4.84 8.29 -5.66
N ARG A 53 4.08 8.77 -6.64
CA ARG A 53 2.70 9.22 -6.46
C ARG A 53 1.80 8.55 -7.48
N LYS A 54 0.65 8.09 -7.01
CA LYS A 54 -0.34 7.47 -7.87
C LYS A 54 -0.99 8.52 -8.77
N LYS A 55 -1.10 8.22 -10.06
CA LYS A 55 -1.77 9.09 -11.03
C LYS A 55 -3.27 8.83 -11.06
N LYS A 56 -4.05 9.86 -11.42
CA LYS A 56 -5.49 9.71 -11.66
C LYS A 56 -5.71 8.74 -12.82
N SER A 57 -6.57 7.75 -12.63
CA SER A 57 -6.98 6.86 -13.72
C SER A 57 -8.26 7.35 -14.39
N THR A 58 -8.47 6.96 -15.65
CA THR A 58 -9.68 7.32 -16.40
C THR A 58 -10.91 6.63 -15.81
N SER A 59 -11.97 7.41 -15.59
CA SER A 59 -13.20 6.93 -14.94
C SER A 59 -14.17 6.21 -15.86
N ILE A 60 -14.02 6.37 -17.18
CA ILE A 60 -14.99 5.83 -18.18
C ILE A 60 -15.16 4.32 -18.06
N GLN A 61 -14.04 3.57 -17.93
CA GLN A 61 -14.10 2.12 -17.78
C GLN A 61 -14.78 1.71 -16.46
N PHE A 62 -14.54 2.42 -15.37
CA PHE A 62 -15.20 2.13 -14.09
C PHE A 62 -16.70 2.31 -14.19
N LYS A 63 -17.18 3.40 -14.82
CA LYS A 63 -18.59 3.70 -15.00
C LYS A 63 -19.30 2.66 -15.90
N LEU A 64 -18.61 2.17 -16.91
CA LEU A 64 -19.16 1.17 -17.81
C LEU A 64 -19.32 -0.20 -17.12
N PHE A 65 -18.25 -0.69 -16.48
CA PHE A 65 -18.24 -2.04 -15.89
C PHE A 65 -18.96 -2.13 -14.55
N TYR A 66 -18.92 -1.05 -13.75
CA TYR A 66 -19.44 -1.05 -12.37
C TYR A 66 -20.62 -0.11 -12.16
N LYS A 67 -21.44 0.16 -13.22
CA LYS A 67 -22.60 1.06 -13.13
C LYS A 67 -23.59 0.73 -12.01
N LYS A 68 -23.69 -0.56 -11.63
CA LYS A 68 -24.52 -1.02 -10.52
C LYS A 68 -23.91 -0.76 -9.12
N TYR A 69 -22.69 -0.26 -9.05
CA TYR A 69 -21.93 -0.07 -7.82
C TYR A 69 -21.34 1.36 -7.73
N PRO A 70 -22.17 2.41 -7.56
CA PRO A 70 -21.73 3.80 -7.61
C PRO A 70 -20.65 4.13 -6.56
N HIS A 71 -20.76 3.60 -5.36
CA HIS A 71 -19.75 3.77 -4.32
C HIS A 71 -18.38 3.13 -4.67
N LEU A 72 -18.40 2.00 -5.40
CA LEU A 72 -17.16 1.40 -5.91
C LEU A 72 -16.50 2.30 -6.94
N ILE A 73 -17.28 2.89 -7.85
CA ILE A 73 -16.78 3.84 -8.84
C ILE A 73 -16.12 5.02 -8.15
N GLU A 74 -16.78 5.63 -7.17
CA GLU A 74 -16.24 6.74 -6.38
C GLU A 74 -14.90 6.37 -5.71
N LYS A 75 -14.80 5.20 -5.08
CA LYS A 75 -13.56 4.72 -4.45
C LYS A 75 -12.44 4.53 -5.47
N LEU A 76 -12.75 3.95 -6.64
CA LEU A 76 -11.78 3.76 -7.73
C LEU A 76 -11.28 5.09 -8.30
N GLU A 77 -12.17 6.07 -8.50
CA GLU A 77 -11.83 7.41 -8.99
C GLU A 77 -10.94 8.19 -8.01
N ASN A 78 -11.21 8.08 -6.70
CA ASN A 78 -10.49 8.79 -5.65
C ASN A 78 -9.28 8.03 -5.11
N ARG A 79 -9.02 6.80 -5.59
CA ARG A 79 -7.95 5.94 -5.08
C ARG A 79 -6.56 6.60 -5.13
N TYR A 80 -6.27 7.37 -6.20
CA TYR A 80 -5.00 8.07 -6.33
C TYR A 80 -4.82 9.14 -5.27
N LYS A 81 -5.87 9.91 -4.99
CA LYS A 81 -5.88 10.97 -3.98
C LYS A 81 -5.68 10.38 -2.59
N ASN A 82 -6.51 9.40 -2.22
CA ASN A 82 -6.44 8.73 -0.92
C ASN A 82 -5.07 8.08 -0.68
N TYR A 83 -4.48 7.46 -1.71
CA TYR A 83 -3.14 6.87 -1.61
C TYR A 83 -2.08 7.95 -1.35
N ASN A 84 -2.08 9.02 -2.13
CA ASN A 84 -1.09 10.08 -2.01
C ASN A 84 -1.18 10.80 -0.66
N GLU A 85 -2.38 11.13 -0.20
CA GLU A 85 -2.63 11.70 1.14
C GLU A 85 -2.15 10.77 2.25
N THR A 86 -2.38 9.46 2.10
CA THR A 86 -1.89 8.47 3.07
C THR A 86 -0.36 8.40 3.11
N VAL A 87 0.30 8.49 1.95
CA VAL A 87 1.77 8.52 1.90
C VAL A 87 2.31 9.78 2.59
N GLU A 88 1.73 10.97 2.35
CA GLU A 88 2.13 12.19 3.07
C GLU A 88 1.95 12.05 4.59
N ARG A 89 0.84 11.45 5.03
CA ARG A 89 0.62 11.17 6.46
C ARG A 89 1.69 10.24 7.03
N ILE A 90 2.06 9.19 6.32
CA ILE A 90 3.13 8.26 6.74
C ILE A 90 4.46 9.00 6.86
N LEU A 91 4.82 9.85 5.91
CA LEU A 91 6.05 10.65 5.96
C LEU A 91 6.06 11.63 7.14
N GLU A 92 4.90 12.20 7.49
CA GLU A 92 4.77 13.05 8.67
C GLU A 92 4.98 12.23 9.96
N LEU A 93 4.38 11.04 10.06
CA LEU A 93 4.53 10.15 11.22
C LEU A 93 5.97 9.64 11.36
N GLU A 94 6.63 9.33 10.24
CA GLU A 94 8.04 8.93 10.22
C GLU A 94 8.93 10.06 10.76
N ARG A 95 8.74 11.30 10.28
CA ARG A 95 9.49 12.48 10.79
C ARG A 95 9.28 12.72 12.29
N LYS A 96 8.11 12.35 12.82
CA LYS A 96 7.79 12.43 14.26
C LYS A 96 8.27 11.22 15.07
N GLY A 97 8.94 10.26 14.44
CA GLY A 97 9.37 9.02 15.08
C GLY A 97 8.24 8.07 15.51
N LYS A 98 7.01 8.32 15.06
CA LYS A 98 5.84 7.51 15.43
C LYS A 98 5.71 6.21 14.66
N VAL A 99 6.31 6.13 13.49
CA VAL A 99 6.37 4.93 12.66
C VAL A 99 7.77 4.75 12.11
N PHE A 100 8.15 3.50 11.88
CA PHE A 100 9.35 3.16 11.12
C PHE A 100 8.95 2.75 9.72
N VAL A 101 9.56 3.33 8.68
CA VAL A 101 9.17 3.07 7.29
C VAL A 101 10.28 2.35 6.54
N ILE A 102 9.94 1.18 5.99
CA ILE A 102 10.79 0.42 5.07
C ILE A 102 10.23 0.64 3.66
N ARG A 103 11.09 1.02 2.72
CA ARG A 103 10.70 1.30 1.33
C ARG A 103 11.83 1.00 0.37
N PRO A 104 11.52 0.72 -0.91
CA PRO A 104 12.55 0.53 -1.93
C PRO A 104 13.42 1.79 -2.07
N SER A 105 14.73 1.59 -2.20
CA SER A 105 15.71 2.68 -2.41
C SER A 105 15.62 3.26 -3.83
N GLU A 106 15.06 2.50 -4.78
CA GLU A 106 14.90 2.90 -6.17
C GLU A 106 13.55 2.48 -6.75
N ASP A 107 13.22 2.97 -7.94
CA ASP A 107 11.95 2.65 -8.60
C ASP A 107 11.86 1.19 -9.03
N ILE A 108 10.79 0.54 -8.61
CA ILE A 108 10.46 -0.83 -8.98
C ILE A 108 9.72 -0.82 -10.33
N ASN A 109 10.45 -1.09 -11.41
CA ASN A 109 9.89 -1.10 -12.76
C ASN A 109 9.33 -2.48 -13.14
N VAL A 110 8.33 -2.96 -12.38
CA VAL A 110 7.62 -4.21 -12.66
C VAL A 110 6.13 -3.96 -12.87
N LYS A 111 5.54 -4.71 -13.79
CA LYS A 111 4.11 -4.69 -14.07
C LYS A 111 3.35 -5.50 -12.99
N ARG A 112 2.03 -5.27 -12.88
CA ARG A 112 1.17 -6.01 -11.94
C ARG A 112 1.17 -7.53 -12.17
N LEU A 113 1.28 -7.96 -13.42
CA LEU A 113 1.38 -9.37 -13.83
C LEU A 113 2.73 -9.57 -14.55
N GLU A 114 3.83 -9.20 -13.90
CA GLU A 114 5.16 -9.39 -14.44
C GLU A 114 5.49 -10.87 -14.55
N LYS A 115 6.07 -11.26 -15.69
CA LYS A 115 6.51 -12.64 -15.97
C LYS A 115 8.01 -12.72 -16.29
N ASP A 116 8.66 -11.59 -16.41
CA ASP A 116 10.08 -11.50 -16.64
C ASP A 116 10.84 -11.88 -15.37
N ILE A 117 11.49 -13.03 -15.40
CA ILE A 117 12.19 -13.61 -14.25
C ILE A 117 13.37 -12.74 -13.82
N GLU A 118 14.09 -12.11 -14.76
CA GLU A 118 15.24 -11.24 -14.46
C GLU A 118 14.78 -10.01 -13.68
N LYS A 119 13.67 -9.37 -14.11
CA LYS A 119 13.08 -8.24 -13.38
C LYS A 119 12.59 -8.63 -12.00
N LEU A 120 11.97 -9.79 -11.87
CA LEU A 120 11.51 -10.28 -10.57
C LEU A 120 12.68 -10.56 -9.62
N ASN A 121 13.77 -11.18 -10.13
CA ASN A 121 15.00 -11.42 -9.38
C ASN A 121 15.69 -10.11 -9.00
N HIS A 122 15.73 -9.12 -9.89
CA HIS A 122 16.27 -7.80 -9.57
C HIS A 122 15.53 -7.16 -8.39
N VAL A 123 14.20 -7.14 -8.43
CA VAL A 123 13.36 -6.58 -7.35
C VAL A 123 13.54 -7.35 -6.04
N TYR A 124 13.64 -8.68 -6.10
CA TYR A 124 13.90 -9.51 -4.94
C TYR A 124 15.25 -9.16 -4.28
N ASN A 125 16.31 -9.07 -5.09
CA ASN A 125 17.65 -8.72 -4.61
C ASN A 125 17.71 -7.29 -4.06
N LEU A 126 17.00 -6.35 -4.68
CA LEU A 126 16.84 -4.99 -4.16
C LEU A 126 16.22 -5.01 -2.76
N GLY A 127 15.14 -5.77 -2.57
CA GLY A 127 14.50 -5.90 -1.26
C GLY A 127 15.42 -6.48 -0.18
N ILE A 128 16.24 -7.48 -0.53
CA ILE A 128 17.26 -8.03 0.38
C ILE A 128 18.31 -6.97 0.73
N LYS A 129 18.83 -6.25 -0.26
CA LYS A 129 19.82 -5.19 -0.06
C LYS A 129 19.29 -4.09 0.85
N ASP A 130 18.10 -3.57 0.55
CA ASP A 130 17.47 -2.52 1.33
C ASP A 130 17.16 -2.97 2.76
N GLY A 131 16.65 -4.19 2.93
CA GLY A 131 16.40 -4.78 4.24
C GLY A 131 17.66 -4.92 5.09
N LYS A 132 18.77 -5.40 4.51
CA LYS A 132 20.06 -5.49 5.19
C LYS A 132 20.60 -4.12 5.59
N HIS A 133 20.41 -3.12 4.75
CA HIS A 133 20.91 -1.76 5.03
C HIS A 133 20.18 -1.12 6.20
N ILE A 134 18.89 -1.42 6.38
CA ILE A 134 18.06 -0.74 7.39
C ILE A 134 17.89 -1.52 8.70
N ILE A 135 18.42 -2.75 8.78
CA ILE A 135 18.13 -3.67 9.90
C ILE A 135 18.58 -3.14 11.26
N GLU A 136 19.74 -2.47 11.34
CA GLU A 136 20.23 -1.93 12.61
C GLU A 136 19.36 -0.77 13.08
N ASN A 137 18.98 0.16 12.21
CA ASN A 137 18.06 1.25 12.55
C ASN A 137 16.69 0.71 12.99
N LEU A 138 16.23 -0.39 12.36
CA LEU A 138 14.99 -1.05 12.77
C LEU A 138 15.10 -1.63 14.19
N LYS A 139 16.22 -2.29 14.52
CA LYS A 139 16.47 -2.81 15.87
C LYS A 139 16.50 -1.68 16.90
N GLU A 140 17.17 -0.57 16.60
CA GLU A 140 17.17 0.62 17.45
C GLU A 140 15.77 1.14 17.69
N TYR A 141 14.98 1.31 16.62
CA TYR A 141 13.58 1.75 16.72
C TYR A 141 12.73 0.83 17.60
N ILE A 142 12.88 -0.48 17.47
CA ILE A 142 12.10 -1.46 18.26
C ILE A 142 12.52 -1.40 19.73
N ASN A 143 13.81 -1.27 20.02
CA ASN A 143 14.34 -1.30 21.38
C ASN A 143 14.24 0.06 22.10
N TYR A 144 13.98 1.15 21.36
CA TYR A 144 13.82 2.48 21.96
C TYR A 144 12.56 2.50 22.83
N LYS A 145 12.76 2.52 24.15
CA LYS A 145 11.70 2.81 25.14
C LYS A 145 11.63 4.32 25.22
N GLY A 146 10.65 4.94 24.55
CA GLY A 146 10.46 6.40 24.63
C GLY A 146 10.57 6.92 26.06
N GLU A 147 11.06 8.13 26.23
CA GLU A 147 10.99 8.83 27.51
C GLU A 147 9.51 8.91 27.93
N GLN A 148 9.21 8.33 29.08
CA GLN A 148 7.88 8.36 29.72
C GLN A 148 7.60 9.75 30.27
#